data_2591d152668089a806c454843f86bff6
#
_entry.id   2591d152668089a806c454843f86bff6
#
_cell.length_a   1.000
_cell.length_b   1.000
_cell.length_c   1.000
_cell.angle_alpha   90.00
_cell.angle_beta   90.00
_cell.angle_gamma   90.00
#
_symmetry.space_group_name_H-M   'P 1'
#
loop_
_entity.id
_entity.type
_entity.pdbx_description
1 polymer ?
#
loop_
_entity_poly.entity_id
_entity_poly.type
_entity_poly.pdbx_seq_one_letter_code
_entity_poly.pdbx_strand_id
1 'polypeptide(L)'
;MRRQIITSPKVRTPRRAFSNGVRIGQTLHVAGQLSIDLEGNVVGAGDIRVQTRQVLENVRAIVEAAGGTLRDVIKTTVYLTDIAHHGAMNEVYAEVFVSEFPARTTVQVAGLAPALTGDGHPFLVEIDAVAILPSHKETTSWQP
;
A
#
# COMPACT_ATOMS: atom_id res chain seq x y z
N MET A 1 -19.04 0.64 -16.37
CA MET A 1 -17.68 1.20 -16.21
C MET A 1 -16.65 0.10 -16.35
N ARG A 2 -15.59 0.39 -17.09
CA ARG A 2 -14.58 -0.60 -17.41
C ARG A 2 -13.54 -0.70 -16.29
N ARG A 3 -13.22 -1.92 -15.91
CA ARG A 3 -12.14 -2.24 -14.97
C ARG A 3 -10.78 -1.96 -15.60
N GLN A 4 -9.93 -1.25 -14.88
CA GLN A 4 -8.55 -0.94 -15.28
C GLN A 4 -7.57 -1.58 -14.29
N ILE A 5 -6.55 -2.24 -14.83
CA ILE A 5 -5.43 -2.74 -14.03
C ILE A 5 -4.41 -1.60 -13.90
N ILE A 6 -4.02 -1.32 -12.67
CA ILE A 6 -3.06 -0.26 -12.35
C ILE A 6 -1.71 -0.89 -12.02
N THR A 7 -0.69 -0.42 -12.70
CA THR A 7 0.70 -0.81 -12.46
C THR A 7 1.55 0.46 -12.26
N SER A 8 2.65 0.32 -11.55
CA SER A 8 3.62 1.40 -11.34
C SER A 8 5.02 0.89 -11.64
N PRO A 9 5.87 1.68 -12.34
CA PRO A 9 7.27 1.29 -12.53
C PRO A 9 8.08 1.33 -11.24
N LYS A 10 7.53 1.91 -10.17
CA LYS A 10 8.16 1.99 -8.85
C LYS A 10 7.85 0.79 -7.96
N VAL A 11 6.92 -0.07 -8.38
CA VAL A 11 6.48 -1.24 -7.60
C VAL A 11 6.65 -2.49 -8.45
N ARG A 12 7.18 -3.54 -7.83
CA ARG A 12 7.37 -4.82 -8.51
C ARG A 12 6.04 -5.34 -9.07
N THR A 13 6.04 -5.75 -10.32
CA THR A 13 4.90 -6.42 -10.94
C THR A 13 4.67 -7.77 -10.26
N PRO A 14 3.44 -8.08 -9.85
CA PRO A 14 3.14 -9.37 -9.24
C PRO A 14 3.44 -10.54 -10.20
N ARG A 15 4.04 -11.59 -9.65
CA ARG A 15 4.32 -12.84 -10.38
C ARG A 15 3.31 -13.95 -10.06
N ARG A 16 2.24 -13.61 -9.36
CA ARG A 16 1.17 -14.54 -9.01
C ARG A 16 -0.17 -13.97 -9.51
N ALA A 17 -1.25 -14.69 -9.27
CA ALA A 17 -2.58 -14.40 -9.83
C ALA A 17 -3.29 -13.24 -9.10
N PHE A 18 -2.69 -12.06 -9.12
CA PHE A 18 -3.31 -10.82 -8.63
C PHE A 18 -2.71 -9.59 -9.31
N SER A 19 -3.39 -8.45 -9.18
CA SER A 19 -2.94 -7.15 -9.67
C SER A 19 -2.61 -6.25 -8.49
N ASN A 20 -1.63 -5.36 -8.62
CA ASN A 20 -1.30 -4.38 -7.58
C ASN A 20 -2.44 -3.40 -7.33
N GLY A 21 -3.11 -2.96 -8.38
CA GLY A 21 -4.26 -2.08 -8.26
C GLY A 21 -5.34 -2.39 -9.30
N VAL A 22 -6.59 -2.22 -8.89
CA VAL A 22 -7.74 -2.33 -9.79
C VAL A 22 -8.61 -1.11 -9.58
N ARG A 23 -8.89 -0.41 -10.68
CA ARG A 23 -9.73 0.78 -10.70
C ARG A 23 -11.02 0.53 -11.45
N ILE A 24 -12.14 0.97 -10.87
CA ILE A 24 -13.43 1.08 -11.55
C ILE A 24 -14.00 2.47 -11.23
N GLY A 25 -14.21 3.28 -12.26
CA GLY A 25 -14.64 4.66 -12.04
C GLY A 25 -13.60 5.43 -11.21
N GLN A 26 -14.02 5.97 -10.08
CA GLN A 26 -13.15 6.69 -9.14
C GLN A 26 -12.62 5.79 -8.02
N THR A 27 -13.09 4.56 -7.91
CA THR A 27 -12.70 3.65 -6.84
C THR A 27 -11.46 2.86 -7.24
N LEU A 28 -10.43 2.93 -6.42
CA LEU A 28 -9.19 2.16 -6.56
C LEU A 28 -9.05 1.20 -5.38
N HIS A 29 -8.87 -0.07 -5.68
CA HIS A 29 -8.42 -1.05 -4.70
C HIS A 29 -6.95 -1.34 -4.90
N VAL A 30 -6.17 -1.18 -3.83
CA VAL A 30 -4.74 -1.50 -3.80
C VAL A 30 -4.56 -2.82 -3.07
N ALA A 31 -3.96 -3.79 -3.73
CA ALA A 31 -3.64 -5.08 -3.12
C ALA A 31 -2.68 -4.91 -1.95
N GLY A 32 -2.72 -5.83 -1.01
CA GLY A 32 -1.79 -5.85 0.12
C GLY A 32 -0.35 -5.73 -0.34
N GLN A 33 0.36 -4.73 0.15
CA GLN A 33 1.75 -4.48 -0.17
C GLN A 33 2.65 -5.01 0.94
N LEU A 34 3.73 -5.64 0.53
CA LEU A 34 4.80 -6.12 1.40
C LEU A 34 6.02 -5.24 1.23
N SER A 35 6.96 -5.33 2.19
CA SER A 35 8.21 -4.57 2.15
C SER A 35 9.21 -5.21 1.21
N ILE A 36 8.98 -5.06 -0.08
CA ILE A 36 9.86 -5.56 -1.15
C ILE A 36 10.26 -4.43 -2.09
N ASP A 37 11.46 -4.53 -2.64
CA ASP A 37 11.94 -3.65 -3.69
C ASP A 37 11.56 -4.18 -5.10
N LEU A 38 12.03 -3.50 -6.14
CA LEU A 38 11.75 -3.89 -7.54
C LEU A 38 12.33 -5.24 -7.91
N GLU A 39 13.42 -5.65 -7.27
CA GLU A 39 14.06 -6.94 -7.50
C GLU A 39 13.40 -8.06 -6.71
N GLY A 40 12.49 -7.72 -5.77
CA GLY A 40 11.79 -8.66 -4.91
C GLY A 40 12.52 -9.01 -3.64
N ASN A 41 13.56 -8.25 -3.28
CA ASN A 41 14.26 -8.40 -2.02
C ASN A 41 13.47 -7.78 -0.88
N VAL A 42 13.55 -8.38 0.31
CA VAL A 42 12.96 -7.80 1.51
C VAL A 42 13.73 -6.54 1.90
N VAL A 43 13.01 -5.46 2.12
CA VAL A 43 13.57 -4.20 2.61
C VAL A 43 13.33 -4.12 4.12
N GLY A 44 14.39 -3.95 4.91
CA GLY A 44 14.28 -3.83 6.36
C GLY A 44 13.96 -5.13 7.07
N ALA A 45 14.67 -6.21 6.76
CA ALA A 45 14.50 -7.49 7.46
C ALA A 45 14.62 -7.29 8.97
N GLY A 46 13.60 -7.75 9.73
CA GLY A 46 13.55 -7.59 11.18
C GLY A 46 13.24 -6.18 11.70
N ASP A 47 13.03 -5.20 10.83
CA ASP A 47 12.79 -3.80 11.20
C ASP A 47 11.39 -3.35 10.79
N ILE A 48 10.49 -3.28 11.78
CA ILE A 48 9.09 -2.91 11.54
C ILE A 48 8.94 -1.48 11.00
N ARG A 49 9.78 -0.55 11.42
CA ARG A 49 9.71 0.86 10.98
C ARG A 49 10.10 0.99 9.51
N VAL A 50 11.20 0.37 9.11
CA VAL A 50 11.66 0.37 7.73
C VAL A 50 10.65 -0.36 6.84
N GLN A 51 10.14 -1.49 7.28
CA GLN A 51 9.13 -2.23 6.52
C GLN A 51 7.83 -1.44 6.35
N THR A 52 7.34 -0.79 7.40
CA THR A 52 6.12 0.02 7.32
C THR A 52 6.28 1.15 6.31
N ARG A 53 7.42 1.83 6.33
CA ARG A 53 7.69 2.92 5.38
C ARG A 53 7.72 2.42 3.94
N GLN A 54 8.41 1.33 3.69
CA GLN A 54 8.47 0.75 2.34
C GLN A 54 7.10 0.31 1.83
N VAL A 55 6.32 -0.34 2.69
CA VAL A 55 4.96 -0.77 2.35
C VAL A 55 4.10 0.43 1.95
N LEU A 56 4.15 1.50 2.73
CA LEU A 56 3.37 2.72 2.44
C LEU A 56 3.87 3.46 1.20
N GLU A 57 5.17 3.44 0.92
CA GLU A 57 5.71 3.97 -0.33
C GLU A 57 5.21 3.17 -1.54
N ASN A 58 5.10 1.85 -1.42
CA ASN A 58 4.52 1.01 -2.47
C ASN A 58 3.04 1.36 -2.69
N VAL A 59 2.27 1.52 -1.63
CA VAL A 59 0.86 1.96 -1.71
C VAL A 59 0.77 3.32 -2.39
N ARG A 60 1.60 4.28 -1.98
CA ARG A 60 1.66 5.63 -2.59
C ARG A 60 1.90 5.55 -4.09
N ALA A 61 2.89 4.78 -4.51
CA ALA A 61 3.24 4.66 -5.93
C ALA A 61 2.09 4.10 -6.77
N ILE A 62 1.34 3.14 -6.24
CA ILE A 62 0.18 2.57 -6.94
C ILE A 62 -0.96 3.59 -7.05
N VAL A 63 -1.25 4.30 -5.96
CA VAL A 63 -2.28 5.36 -5.95
C VAL A 63 -1.91 6.48 -6.94
N GLU A 64 -0.65 6.91 -6.95
CA GLU A 64 -0.17 7.94 -7.87
C GLU A 64 -0.23 7.48 -9.34
N ALA A 65 0.08 6.22 -9.60
CA ALA A 65 -0.04 5.64 -10.94
C ALA A 65 -1.50 5.64 -11.44
N ALA A 66 -2.46 5.61 -10.53
CA ALA A 66 -3.89 5.70 -10.85
C ALA A 66 -4.41 7.15 -10.94
N GLY A 67 -3.55 8.14 -10.71
CA GLY A 67 -3.90 9.56 -10.80
C GLY A 67 -4.34 10.19 -9.48
N GLY A 68 -4.12 9.53 -8.36
CA GLY A 68 -4.43 10.06 -7.03
C GLY A 68 -3.21 10.38 -6.20
N THR A 69 -3.44 10.64 -4.93
CA THR A 69 -2.43 10.83 -3.90
C THR A 69 -2.83 10.08 -2.64
N LEU A 70 -1.96 10.01 -1.65
CA LEU A 70 -2.32 9.39 -0.35
C LEU A 70 -3.51 10.09 0.33
N ARG A 71 -3.81 11.34 -0.01
CA ARG A 71 -5.00 12.05 0.47
C ARG A 71 -6.30 11.44 -0.01
N ASP A 72 -6.26 10.68 -1.09
CA ASP A 72 -7.43 10.01 -1.66
C ASP A 72 -7.71 8.66 -1.01
N VAL A 73 -6.78 8.14 -0.21
CA VAL A 73 -6.96 6.88 0.52
C VAL A 73 -7.96 7.08 1.65
N ILE A 74 -9.03 6.30 1.64
CA ILE A 74 -10.11 6.40 2.63
C ILE A 74 -10.13 5.24 3.63
N LYS A 75 -9.51 4.12 3.28
CA LYS A 75 -9.47 2.92 4.13
C LYS A 75 -8.16 2.17 3.92
N THR A 76 -7.57 1.72 5.01
CA THR A 76 -6.47 0.76 5.00
C THR A 76 -6.78 -0.39 5.94
N THR A 77 -6.19 -1.56 5.67
CA THR A 77 -6.09 -2.64 6.64
C THR A 77 -4.61 -2.96 6.83
N VAL A 78 -4.17 -2.98 8.07
CA VAL A 78 -2.79 -3.28 8.46
C VAL A 78 -2.77 -4.67 9.09
N TYR A 79 -1.99 -5.56 8.49
CA TYR A 79 -1.77 -6.93 8.94
C TYR A 79 -0.38 -7.01 9.55
N LEU A 80 -0.30 -7.36 10.83
CA LEU A 80 0.96 -7.53 11.57
C LEU A 80 1.16 -9.00 11.93
N THR A 81 2.38 -9.49 11.81
CA THR A 81 2.71 -10.85 12.27
C THR A 81 2.90 -10.89 13.79
N ASP A 82 3.12 -9.74 14.42
CA ASP A 82 3.19 -9.58 15.86
C ASP A 82 2.55 -8.25 16.27
N ILE A 83 1.49 -8.30 17.04
CA ILE A 83 0.75 -7.10 17.48
C ILE A 83 1.61 -6.18 18.39
N ALA A 84 2.69 -6.69 18.95
CA ALA A 84 3.63 -5.86 19.71
C ALA A 84 4.29 -4.78 18.84
N HIS A 85 4.30 -4.95 17.51
CA HIS A 85 4.80 -3.94 16.57
C HIS A 85 3.83 -2.79 16.31
N HIS A 86 2.63 -2.81 16.88
CA HIS A 86 1.61 -1.80 16.61
C HIS A 86 2.10 -0.37 16.84
N GLY A 87 2.74 -0.12 17.99
CA GLY A 87 3.20 1.23 18.34
C GLY A 87 4.22 1.80 17.34
N ALA A 88 5.24 1.02 17.00
CA ALA A 88 6.27 1.43 16.05
C ALA A 88 5.73 1.59 14.63
N MET A 89 4.86 0.68 14.20
CA MET A 89 4.15 0.81 12.92
C MET A 89 3.33 2.09 12.90
N ASN A 90 2.58 2.36 13.96
CA ASN A 90 1.70 3.52 14.04
C ASN A 90 2.45 4.85 13.94
N GLU A 91 3.64 4.96 14.52
CA GLU A 91 4.46 6.15 14.42
C GLU A 91 4.85 6.46 12.98
N VAL A 92 5.30 5.45 12.23
CA VAL A 92 5.66 5.62 10.81
C VAL A 92 4.42 5.91 9.97
N TYR A 93 3.32 5.21 10.23
CA TYR A 93 2.04 5.43 9.56
C TYR A 93 1.59 6.90 9.71
N ALA A 94 1.68 7.44 10.92
CA ALA A 94 1.33 8.82 11.20
C ALA A 94 2.24 9.83 10.46
N GLU A 95 3.53 9.55 10.35
CA GLU A 95 4.46 10.38 9.60
C GLU A 95 4.10 10.44 8.11
N VAL A 96 3.70 9.31 7.53
CA VAL A 96 3.41 9.20 6.09
C VAL A 96 2.08 9.86 5.73
N PHE A 97 1.02 9.61 6.50
CA PHE A 97 -0.29 10.18 6.23
C PHE A 97 -0.47 11.61 6.76
N VAL A 98 0.29 11.99 7.77
CA VAL A 98 0.37 13.32 8.40
C VAL A 98 -0.86 13.68 9.22
N SER A 99 -2.05 13.76 8.60
CA SER A 99 -3.30 14.15 9.24
C SER A 99 -4.50 13.65 8.41
N GLU A 100 -5.71 13.83 8.94
CA GLU A 100 -6.94 13.37 8.27
C GLU A 100 -6.82 11.90 7.84
N PHE A 101 -6.45 11.06 8.81
CA PHE A 101 -6.09 9.66 8.58
C PHE A 101 -7.23 8.87 7.94
N PRO A 102 -6.91 7.90 7.05
CA PRO A 102 -7.92 6.95 6.58
C PRO A 102 -8.55 6.16 7.73
N ALA A 103 -9.76 5.67 7.53
CA ALA A 103 -10.27 4.61 8.41
C ALA A 103 -9.30 3.42 8.35
N ARG A 104 -9.00 2.82 9.50
CA ARG A 104 -8.02 1.74 9.58
C ARG A 104 -8.49 0.60 10.48
N THR A 105 -8.25 -0.62 10.03
CA THR A 105 -8.30 -1.82 10.86
C THR A 105 -6.88 -2.35 11.00
N THR A 106 -6.45 -2.68 12.23
CA THR A 106 -5.15 -3.28 12.48
C THR A 106 -5.34 -4.60 13.20
N VAL A 107 -4.77 -5.67 12.67
CA VAL A 107 -4.94 -7.04 13.19
C VAL A 107 -3.61 -7.78 13.19
N GLN A 108 -3.46 -8.72 14.12
CA GLN A 108 -2.41 -9.72 14.04
C GLN A 108 -2.90 -10.89 13.19
N VAL A 109 -2.03 -11.41 12.34
CA VAL A 109 -2.30 -12.57 11.48
C VAL A 109 -1.30 -13.68 11.77
N ALA A 110 -1.69 -14.92 11.46
CA ALA A 110 -0.83 -16.10 11.65
C ALA A 110 0.41 -16.09 10.75
N GLY A 111 0.33 -15.44 9.59
CA GLY A 111 1.43 -15.30 8.66
C GLY A 111 1.05 -14.46 7.45
N LEU A 112 2.03 -14.02 6.71
CA LEU A 112 1.87 -13.30 5.46
C LEU A 112 2.39 -14.18 4.32
N ALA A 113 1.89 -13.94 3.10
CA ALA A 113 2.34 -14.71 1.94
C ALA A 113 3.87 -14.61 1.81
N PRO A 114 4.58 -15.73 1.57
CA PRO A 114 6.03 -15.73 1.61
C PRO A 114 6.64 -14.87 0.50
N ALA A 115 7.78 -14.26 0.81
CA ALA A 115 8.63 -13.68 -0.20
C ALA A 115 9.09 -14.79 -1.15
N LEU A 116 9.17 -14.46 -2.43
CA LEU A 116 9.66 -15.38 -3.44
C LEU A 116 11.19 -15.54 -3.39
N THR A 117 11.86 -14.73 -2.61
CA THR A 117 13.29 -14.80 -2.35
C THR A 117 13.51 -15.70 -1.14
N GLY A 118 14.15 -16.84 -1.33
CA GLY A 118 14.29 -17.89 -0.32
C GLY A 118 15.24 -17.58 0.84
N ASP A 119 15.41 -16.34 1.24
CA ASP A 119 16.28 -15.95 2.34
C ASP A 119 15.63 -16.09 3.74
N GLY A 120 14.38 -16.54 3.79
CA GLY A 120 13.70 -16.95 5.03
C GLY A 120 13.36 -15.84 6.01
N HIS A 121 13.52 -14.56 5.64
CA HIS A 121 13.14 -13.45 6.51
C HIS A 121 11.64 -13.20 6.43
N PRO A 122 10.89 -13.31 7.56
CA PRO A 122 9.47 -13.07 7.53
C PRO A 122 9.16 -11.59 7.31
N PHE A 123 8.10 -11.33 6.56
CA PHE A 123 7.51 -10.00 6.54
C PHE A 123 6.84 -9.74 7.89
N LEU A 124 6.95 -8.52 8.38
CA LEU A 124 6.37 -8.08 9.65
C LEU A 124 5.03 -7.37 9.47
N VAL A 125 4.80 -6.81 8.28
CA VAL A 125 3.63 -5.97 8.00
C VAL A 125 3.21 -6.09 6.55
N GLU A 126 1.90 -6.06 6.33
CA GLU A 126 1.26 -5.90 5.02
C GLU A 126 0.15 -4.86 5.15
N ILE A 127 -0.03 -4.02 4.14
CA ILE A 127 -1.09 -3.00 4.15
C ILE A 127 -1.78 -2.99 2.79
N ASP A 128 -3.11 -3.09 2.79
CA ASP A 128 -3.94 -2.82 1.63
C ASP A 128 -4.64 -1.46 1.77
N ALA A 129 -5.23 -0.97 0.69
CA ALA A 129 -5.89 0.32 0.72
C ALA A 129 -7.05 0.40 -0.27
N VAL A 130 -8.00 1.28 0.04
CA VAL A 130 -9.05 1.73 -0.89
C VAL A 130 -8.93 3.24 -1.01
N ALA A 131 -8.91 3.73 -2.24
CA ALA A 131 -8.86 5.16 -2.53
C ALA A 131 -10.04 5.56 -3.42
N ILE A 132 -10.51 6.79 -3.23
CA ILE A 132 -11.48 7.42 -4.13
C ILE A 132 -10.73 8.53 -4.86
N LEU A 133 -10.52 8.31 -6.15
CA LEU A 133 -9.69 9.18 -6.99
C LEU A 133 -10.47 10.41 -7.43
N PRO A 134 -9.79 11.54 -7.69
CA PRO A 134 -10.47 12.73 -8.23
C PRO A 134 -11.03 12.42 -9.63
N SER A 135 -12.17 13.01 -9.97
CA SER A 135 -12.73 12.90 -11.31
C SER A 135 -11.96 13.81 -12.28
N HIS A 136 -11.89 13.40 -13.57
CA HIS A 136 -11.27 14.23 -14.60
C HIS A 136 -11.94 15.61 -14.75
N LYS A 137 -13.20 15.75 -14.34
CA LYS A 137 -13.94 17.02 -14.37
C LYS A 137 -13.48 18.02 -13.31
N GLU A 138 -12.94 17.55 -12.19
CA GLU A 138 -12.43 18.41 -11.12
C GLU A 138 -11.11 19.07 -11.46
N THR A 139 -10.31 18.44 -12.34
CA THR A 139 -9.04 18.99 -12.82
C THR A 139 -9.20 20.01 -13.93
N THR A 140 -10.36 20.06 -14.61
CA THR A 140 -10.61 20.98 -15.73
C THR A 140 -11.42 22.21 -15.33
N SER A 141 -11.95 22.29 -14.11
CA SER A 141 -12.80 23.41 -13.66
C SER A 141 -12.01 24.61 -13.15
N TRP A 142 -10.67 24.54 -13.10
CA TRP A 142 -9.83 25.65 -12.68
C TRP A 142 -9.12 26.27 -13.88
N GLN A 143 -9.76 27.31 -14.43
CA GLN A 143 -9.10 28.25 -15.31
C GLN A 143 -8.99 29.59 -14.60
N PRO A 144 -7.81 30.19 -14.49
CA PRO A 144 -7.65 31.53 -13.94
C PRO A 144 -8.33 32.59 -14.78
#